data_885754574421e1a1206673d3cbacba5a
#
_entry.id   885754574421e1a1206673d3cbacba5a
#
_cell.length_a   1.000
_cell.length_b   1.000
_cell.length_c   1.000
_cell.angle_alpha   90.00
_cell.angle_beta   90.00
_cell.angle_gamma   90.00
#
_symmetry.space_group_name_H-M   'P 1'
#
loop_
_entity.id
_entity.type
_entity.pdbx_description
1 polymer ?
#
loop_
_entity_poly.entity_id
_entity_poly.type
_entity_poly.pdbx_seq_one_letter_code
_entity_poly.pdbx_strand_id
1 'polypeptide(L)'
;MKLQRVQQILNATVITAPDDWENTQVHSACGCDLMSDVLAFVKDQALLLTGLVNAQVIRTAEMMDIKVIVFVRGKEPGEDVIELAQKMEMVIFTTDKPLYTACGELFTNGLSGRGDA
;
A
#
# COMPACT_ATOMS: atom_id res chain seq x y z
N MET A 1 -10.50 -7.45 0.82
CA MET A 1 -9.53 -8.36 0.13
C MET A 1 -8.38 -8.67 1.09
N LYS A 2 -7.99 -9.91 1.22
CA LYS A 2 -6.84 -10.29 2.04
C LYS A 2 -5.54 -9.87 1.36
N LEU A 3 -4.54 -9.48 2.14
CA LEU A 3 -3.24 -9.07 1.60
C LEU A 3 -2.52 -10.18 0.85
N GLN A 4 -2.75 -11.43 1.21
CA GLN A 4 -2.23 -12.57 0.43
C GLN A 4 -2.70 -12.50 -1.02
N ARG A 5 -3.95 -12.14 -1.23
CA ARG A 5 -4.53 -11.98 -2.57
C ARG A 5 -3.91 -10.78 -3.30
N VAL A 6 -3.74 -9.67 -2.60
CA VAL A 6 -3.09 -8.47 -3.16
C VAL A 6 -1.68 -8.81 -3.64
N GLN A 7 -0.92 -9.50 -2.81
CA GLN A 7 0.45 -9.91 -3.14
C GLN A 7 0.47 -10.78 -4.40
N GLN A 8 -0.46 -11.71 -4.53
CA GLN A 8 -0.56 -12.57 -5.71
C GLN A 8 -0.93 -11.81 -6.98
N ILE A 9 -1.94 -10.93 -6.90
CA ILE A 9 -2.40 -10.13 -8.04
C ILE A 9 -1.26 -9.26 -8.58
N LEU A 10 -0.51 -8.62 -7.70
CA LEU A 10 0.55 -7.70 -8.09
C LEU A 10 1.89 -8.38 -8.32
N ASN A 11 2.00 -9.67 -8.04
CA ASN A 11 3.27 -10.39 -8.02
C ASN A 11 4.30 -9.62 -7.19
N ALA A 12 3.88 -9.16 -6.03
CA ALA A 12 4.65 -8.25 -5.19
C ALA A 12 5.63 -9.01 -4.30
N THR A 13 6.72 -8.33 -3.96
CA THR A 13 7.68 -8.79 -2.96
C THR A 13 7.36 -8.14 -1.63
N VAL A 14 7.34 -8.92 -0.55
CA VAL A 14 7.14 -8.39 0.80
C VAL A 14 8.49 -7.85 1.29
N ILE A 15 8.53 -6.56 1.57
CA ILE A 15 9.74 -5.90 2.11
C ILE A 15 9.77 -6.03 3.62
N THR A 16 8.65 -5.72 4.29
CA THR A 16 8.49 -5.94 5.72
C THR A 16 7.00 -6.10 6.04
N ALA A 17 6.71 -6.91 7.04
CA ALA A 17 5.33 -7.12 7.48
C ALA A 17 5.32 -7.76 8.86
N PRO A 18 4.32 -7.47 9.70
CA PRO A 18 4.13 -8.21 10.94
C PRO A 18 3.66 -9.65 10.64
N ASP A 19 3.71 -10.50 11.66
CA ASP A 19 3.24 -11.88 11.54
C ASP A 19 1.76 -11.90 11.16
N ASP A 20 1.38 -12.94 10.40
CA ASP A 20 0.00 -13.15 9.96
C ASP A 20 -0.52 -12.03 9.02
N TRP A 21 0.38 -11.31 8.36
CA TRP A 21 0.00 -10.25 7.41
C TRP A 21 -0.90 -10.77 6.29
N GLU A 22 -0.75 -12.03 5.90
CA GLU A 22 -1.50 -12.65 4.80
C GLU A 22 -3.01 -12.58 5.02
N ASN A 23 -3.45 -12.62 6.27
CA ASN A 23 -4.85 -12.60 6.63
C ASN A 23 -5.38 -11.19 6.91
N THR A 24 -4.52 -10.17 6.88
CA THR A 24 -4.95 -8.77 7.02
C THR A 24 -5.84 -8.41 5.85
N GLN A 25 -6.95 -7.73 6.13
CA GLN A 25 -7.90 -7.32 5.11
C GLN A 25 -7.78 -5.83 4.81
N VAL A 26 -7.88 -5.49 3.53
CA VAL A 26 -8.06 -4.10 3.09
C VAL A 26 -9.39 -4.01 2.33
N HIS A 27 -10.06 -2.87 2.45
CA HIS A 27 -11.39 -2.66 1.90
C HIS A 27 -11.40 -1.65 0.75
N SER A 28 -10.33 -0.89 0.59
CA SER A 28 -10.20 0.09 -0.49
C SER A 28 -8.73 0.26 -0.85
N ALA A 29 -8.49 0.94 -1.97
CA ALA A 29 -7.14 1.28 -2.40
C ALA A 29 -7.11 2.71 -2.93
N CYS A 30 -5.97 3.35 -2.76
CA CYS A 30 -5.69 4.67 -3.28
C CYS A 30 -4.34 4.63 -4.00
N GLY A 31 -4.31 5.06 -5.25
CA GLY A 31 -3.06 5.20 -6.02
C GLY A 31 -2.73 6.68 -6.16
N CYS A 32 -1.69 7.15 -5.48
CA CYS A 32 -1.38 8.57 -5.47
C CYS A 32 0.07 8.83 -5.08
N ASP A 33 0.71 9.78 -5.79
CA ASP A 33 2.05 10.26 -5.46
C ASP A 33 2.03 11.60 -4.73
N LEU A 34 0.86 12.21 -4.56
CA LEU A 34 0.72 13.49 -3.87
C LEU A 34 0.09 13.26 -2.49
N MET A 35 0.89 13.42 -1.44
CA MET A 35 0.46 13.09 -0.09
C MET A 35 -0.68 13.97 0.43
N SER A 36 -0.78 15.22 -0.04
CA SER A 36 -1.91 16.08 0.31
C SER A 36 -3.24 15.51 -0.19
N ASP A 37 -3.24 14.85 -1.33
CA ASP A 37 -4.44 14.18 -1.85
C ASP A 37 -4.78 12.93 -1.03
N VAL A 38 -3.77 12.21 -0.58
CA VAL A 38 -3.98 11.06 0.31
C VAL A 38 -4.68 11.51 1.59
N LEU A 39 -4.21 12.61 2.19
CA LEU A 39 -4.81 13.17 3.41
C LEU A 39 -6.26 13.60 3.20
N ALA A 40 -6.60 14.06 1.98
CA ALA A 40 -7.93 14.61 1.70
C ALA A 40 -8.96 13.53 1.34
N PHE A 41 -8.55 12.42 0.71
CA PHE A 41 -9.49 11.55 0.01
C PHE A 41 -9.47 10.08 0.43
N VAL A 42 -8.50 9.65 1.23
CA VAL A 42 -8.38 8.23 1.59
C VAL A 42 -9.46 7.81 2.58
N LYS A 43 -10.01 6.62 2.38
CA LYS A 43 -10.98 5.98 3.26
C LYS A 43 -10.30 5.03 4.24
N ASP A 44 -11.05 4.61 5.26
CA ASP A 44 -10.57 3.67 6.27
C ASP A 44 -10.16 2.32 5.66
N GLN A 45 -9.17 1.69 6.28
CA GLN A 45 -8.68 0.37 5.88
C GLN A 45 -8.24 0.32 4.43
N ALA A 46 -7.63 1.41 3.97
CA ALA A 46 -7.14 1.54 2.61
C ALA A 46 -5.73 0.98 2.47
N LEU A 47 -5.43 0.55 1.25
CA LEU A 47 -4.08 0.25 0.80
C LEU A 47 -3.62 1.42 -0.05
N LEU A 48 -2.40 1.90 0.17
CA LEU A 48 -1.83 2.99 -0.63
C LEU A 48 -0.83 2.43 -1.64
N LEU A 49 -1.02 2.75 -2.92
CA LEU A 49 -0.05 2.48 -3.97
C LEU A 49 0.61 3.79 -4.35
N THR A 50 1.94 3.83 -4.35
CA THR A 50 2.67 5.07 -4.65
C THR A 50 4.05 4.78 -5.20
N GLY A 51 4.56 5.72 -6.01
CA GLY A 51 5.95 5.72 -6.47
C GLY A 51 6.87 6.53 -5.58
N LEU A 52 6.36 7.17 -4.53
CA LEU A 52 7.19 7.90 -3.57
C LEU A 52 7.73 6.95 -2.51
N VAL A 53 9.05 6.90 -2.36
CA VAL A 53 9.72 5.99 -1.43
C VAL A 53 10.50 6.78 -0.37
N ASN A 54 9.81 7.59 0.41
CA ASN A 54 10.42 8.42 1.45
C ASN A 54 9.67 8.28 2.79
N ALA A 55 10.27 8.81 3.85
CA ALA A 55 9.71 8.70 5.19
C ALA A 55 8.37 9.44 5.33
N GLN A 56 8.14 10.48 4.54
CA GLN A 56 6.88 11.23 4.57
C GLN A 56 5.70 10.34 4.21
N VAL A 57 5.87 9.39 3.29
CA VAL A 57 4.81 8.46 2.91
C VAL A 57 4.39 7.62 4.12
N ILE A 58 5.36 7.14 4.90
CA ILE A 58 5.09 6.33 6.09
C ILE A 58 4.33 7.17 7.13
N ARG A 59 4.77 8.41 7.37
CA ARG A 59 4.12 9.30 8.34
C ARG A 59 2.70 9.66 7.93
N THR A 60 2.50 9.94 6.65
CA THR A 60 1.15 10.24 6.13
C THR A 60 0.24 9.03 6.28
N ALA A 61 0.73 7.85 5.93
CA ALA A 61 -0.04 6.62 6.07
C ALA A 61 -0.41 6.35 7.52
N GLU A 62 0.53 6.55 8.44
CA GLU A 62 0.26 6.38 9.87
C GLU A 62 -0.82 7.34 10.36
N MET A 63 -0.76 8.61 9.97
CA MET A 63 -1.77 9.61 10.32
C MET A 63 -3.17 9.24 9.82
N MET A 64 -3.25 8.58 8.67
CA MET A 64 -4.52 8.18 8.04
C MET A 64 -4.94 6.75 8.40
N ASP A 65 -4.22 6.13 9.33
CA ASP A 65 -4.44 4.73 9.74
C ASP A 65 -4.36 3.75 8.58
N ILE A 66 -3.53 4.05 7.59
CA ILE A 66 -3.22 3.15 6.50
C ILE A 66 -2.10 2.22 6.97
N LYS A 67 -2.34 0.91 6.88
CA LYS A 67 -1.39 -0.10 7.38
C LYS A 67 -0.60 -0.77 6.28
N VAL A 68 -0.95 -0.55 5.01
CA VAL A 68 -0.37 -1.24 3.87
C VAL A 68 0.03 -0.25 2.80
N ILE A 69 1.29 -0.33 2.37
CA ILE A 69 1.83 0.49 1.28
C ILE A 69 2.45 -0.41 0.25
N VAL A 70 2.13 -0.17 -1.02
CA VAL A 70 2.74 -0.84 -2.17
C VAL A 70 3.53 0.19 -2.95
N PHE A 71 4.84 0.02 -2.99
CA PHE A 71 5.70 0.85 -3.85
C PHE A 71 5.70 0.24 -5.26
N VAL A 72 5.46 1.07 -6.26
CA VAL A 72 5.28 0.63 -7.65
C VAL A 72 6.52 0.93 -8.50
N ARG A 73 6.53 0.43 -9.74
CA ARG A 73 7.60 0.63 -10.73
C ARG A 73 8.96 0.10 -10.27
N GLY A 74 8.96 -0.98 -9.50
CA GLY A 74 10.19 -1.59 -9.03
C GLY A 74 10.97 -0.74 -8.03
N LYS A 75 10.34 0.29 -7.47
CA LYS A 75 11.01 1.15 -6.49
C LYS A 75 11.10 0.46 -5.14
N GLU A 76 12.27 0.56 -4.54
CA GLU A 76 12.53 -0.03 -3.24
C GLU A 76 12.84 1.07 -2.21
N PRO A 77 12.26 0.97 -1.00
CA PRO A 77 12.55 1.94 0.06
C PRO A 77 13.94 1.72 0.63
N GLY A 78 14.55 2.80 1.11
CA GLY A 78 15.80 2.73 1.87
C GLY A 78 15.58 2.17 3.27
N GLU A 79 16.68 1.90 3.96
CA GLU A 79 16.64 1.31 5.31
C GLU A 79 15.89 2.18 6.32
N ASP A 80 16.00 3.50 6.21
CA ASP A 80 15.30 4.43 7.08
C ASP A 80 13.77 4.29 6.97
N VAL A 81 13.28 4.12 5.75
CA VAL A 81 11.86 3.91 5.49
C VAL A 81 11.40 2.56 6.03
N ILE A 82 12.20 1.52 5.79
CA ILE A 82 11.89 0.16 6.27
C ILE A 82 11.83 0.13 7.80
N GLU A 83 12.81 0.72 8.48
CA GLU A 83 12.83 0.76 9.94
C GLU A 83 11.61 1.50 10.51
N LEU A 84 11.25 2.63 9.90
CA LEU A 84 10.07 3.38 10.34
C LEU A 84 8.80 2.55 10.15
N ALA A 85 8.66 1.88 9.02
CA ALA A 85 7.51 1.02 8.74
C ALA A 85 7.41 -0.14 9.73
N GLN A 86 8.55 -0.72 10.11
CA GLN A 86 8.60 -1.79 11.11
C GLN A 86 8.13 -1.30 12.48
N LYS A 87 8.55 -0.11 12.89
CA LYS A 87 8.10 0.49 14.15
C LYS A 87 6.60 0.72 14.16
N MET A 88 6.02 1.07 13.01
CA MET A 88 4.58 1.31 12.87
C MET A 88 3.80 0.03 12.60
N GLU A 89 4.47 -1.11 12.52
CA GLU A 89 3.86 -2.42 12.21
C GLU A 89 3.10 -2.41 10.89
N MET A 90 3.64 -1.71 9.89
CA MET A 90 3.06 -1.62 8.55
C MET A 90 3.50 -2.77 7.66
N VAL A 91 2.66 -3.09 6.68
CA VAL A 91 2.99 -4.01 5.59
C VAL A 91 3.51 -3.19 4.41
N ILE A 92 4.71 -3.50 3.95
CA ILE A 92 5.32 -2.84 2.80
C ILE A 92 5.59 -3.87 1.72
N PHE A 93 4.97 -3.66 0.56
CA PHE A 93 5.22 -4.44 -0.65
C PHE A 93 5.94 -3.58 -1.69
N THR A 94 6.64 -4.24 -2.61
CA THR A 94 7.10 -3.61 -3.85
C THR A 94 6.67 -4.46 -5.04
N THR A 95 6.33 -3.81 -6.15
CA THR A 95 5.96 -4.48 -7.39
C THR A 95 6.61 -3.76 -8.57
N ASP A 96 6.97 -4.51 -9.60
CA ASP A 96 7.53 -3.94 -10.84
C ASP A 96 6.47 -3.23 -11.68
N LYS A 97 5.19 -3.48 -11.40
CA LYS A 97 4.10 -2.91 -12.19
C LYS A 97 4.04 -1.39 -12.05
N PRO A 98 3.74 -0.66 -13.14
CA PRO A 98 3.45 0.77 -13.05
C PRO A 98 2.21 1.04 -12.19
N LEU A 99 2.10 2.29 -11.70
CA LEU A 99 0.99 2.68 -10.84
C LEU A 99 -0.37 2.40 -11.48
N TYR A 100 -0.55 2.81 -12.72
CA TYR A 100 -1.82 2.63 -13.43
C TYR A 100 -2.19 1.14 -13.54
N THR A 101 -1.23 0.30 -13.95
CA THR A 101 -1.46 -1.14 -14.10
C THR A 101 -1.77 -1.80 -12.75
N ALA A 102 -1.01 -1.48 -11.72
CA ALA A 102 -1.23 -2.03 -10.38
C ALA A 102 -2.62 -1.66 -9.86
N CYS A 103 -3.00 -0.40 -9.98
CA CYS A 103 -4.34 0.06 -9.59
C CYS A 103 -5.42 -0.65 -10.39
N GLY A 104 -5.25 -0.75 -11.71
CA GLY A 104 -6.22 -1.40 -12.58
C GLY A 104 -6.42 -2.87 -12.24
N GLU A 105 -5.35 -3.59 -11.98
CA GLU A 105 -5.43 -5.01 -11.64
C GLU A 105 -6.13 -5.24 -10.30
N LEU A 106 -5.87 -4.42 -9.30
CA LEU A 106 -6.59 -4.52 -8.03
C LEU A 106 -8.07 -4.19 -8.21
N PHE A 107 -8.37 -3.14 -8.97
CA PHE A 107 -9.74 -2.72 -9.22
C PHE A 107 -10.54 -3.81 -9.94
N THR A 108 -9.99 -4.41 -10.99
CA THR A 108 -10.68 -5.46 -11.74
C THR A 108 -10.85 -6.74 -10.94
N ASN A 109 -10.06 -6.94 -9.90
CA ASN A 109 -10.18 -8.08 -9.00
C ASN A 109 -11.02 -7.78 -7.75
N GLY A 110 -11.67 -6.62 -7.71
CA GLY A 110 -12.69 -6.32 -6.71
C GLY A 110 -12.28 -5.35 -5.60
N LEU A 111 -11.06 -4.81 -5.63
CA LEU A 111 -10.64 -3.83 -4.63
C LEU A 111 -10.89 -2.42 -5.15
N SER A 112 -11.98 -1.81 -4.72
CA SER A 112 -12.39 -0.50 -5.21
C SER A 112 -11.71 0.64 -4.43
N GLY A 113 -11.89 1.88 -4.93
CA GLY A 113 -11.42 3.06 -4.23
C GLY A 113 -12.37 3.56 -3.15
N ARG A 114 -13.54 2.92 -2.98
CA ARG A 114 -14.60 3.40 -2.08
C ARG A 114 -14.80 2.55 -0.83
N GLY A 115 -14.18 1.37 -0.76
CA GLY A 115 -14.35 0.47 0.38
C GLY A 115 -15.64 -0.32 0.42
N ASP A 116 -16.65 0.08 -0.36
CA ASP A 116 -17.96 -0.57 -0.48
C ASP A 116 -18.25 -0.89 -1.93
N ALA A 117 -17.67 -1.87 -2.44
CA ALA A 117 -17.79 -2.19 -3.86
C ALA A 117 -19.23 -2.49 -4.28
#